data_4b02fcacaeec7303155f32d359063ad1
#
_entry.id   4b02fcacaeec7303155f32d359063ad1
#
_cell.length_a   1.000
_cell.length_b   1.000
_cell.length_c   1.000
_cell.angle_alpha   90.00
_cell.angle_beta   90.00
_cell.angle_gamma   90.00
#
_symmetry.space_group_name_H-M   'P 1'
#
loop_
_entity.id
_entity.type
_entity.pdbx_description
1 polymer ?
#
loop_
_entity_poly.entity_id
_entity_poly.type
_entity_poly.pdbx_seq_one_letter_code
_entity_poly.pdbx_strand_id
1 'polypeptide(L)'
;MKRIALPVAVLGVLALAVLPGCKTMSSDELKASIEVVDYSSAWVSKYYQPWPPRLILVPQISFRVKNVSAKPLTYVNFNAVYNFKGDPENFGDAFKAAIRGKAVPPGGTSDLIVLKSNLGVDGKNLAGIRDNPQWKQAQVRLFAISKGSAPVLLGVYDVSRDIDFKEPEPVGDQKEPVKK
;
A
#
# COMPACT_ATOMS: atom_id res chain seq x y z
N MET A 1 3.13 86.19 16.61
CA MET A 1 3.07 85.20 15.57
C MET A 1 3.48 83.84 16.21
N LYS A 2 2.52 83.01 16.64
CA LYS A 2 2.78 81.70 17.26
C LYS A 2 2.57 80.59 16.19
N ARG A 3 3.62 79.85 15.85
CA ARG A 3 3.55 78.73 14.96
C ARG A 3 3.20 77.49 15.78
N ILE A 4 2.07 76.89 15.48
CA ILE A 4 1.61 75.60 16.06
C ILE A 4 2.17 74.53 15.19
N ALA A 5 3.03 73.66 15.77
CA ALA A 5 3.54 72.45 15.13
C ALA A 5 2.58 71.31 15.44
N LEU A 6 2.04 70.70 14.40
CA LEU A 6 1.20 69.51 14.48
C LEU A 6 2.11 68.24 14.53
N PRO A 7 1.94 67.31 15.45
CA PRO A 7 2.67 66.05 15.40
C PRO A 7 1.95 65.06 14.46
N VAL A 8 2.67 64.63 13.44
CA VAL A 8 2.23 63.57 12.56
C VAL A 8 2.38 62.22 13.32
N ALA A 9 1.26 61.64 13.75
CA ALA A 9 1.22 60.28 14.29
C ALA A 9 1.31 59.27 13.15
N VAL A 10 2.46 58.65 13.01
CA VAL A 10 2.66 57.52 12.09
C VAL A 10 2.04 56.26 12.73
N LEU A 11 0.85 55.89 12.27
CA LEU A 11 0.20 54.62 12.61
C LEU A 11 0.89 53.52 11.83
N GLY A 12 1.85 52.80 12.46
CA GLY A 12 2.44 51.58 11.93
C GLY A 12 1.45 50.42 12.01
N VAL A 13 0.79 50.11 10.90
CA VAL A 13 -0.02 48.87 10.78
C VAL A 13 0.94 47.71 10.67
N LEU A 14 1.14 47.00 11.79
CA LEU A 14 1.87 45.73 11.83
C LEU A 14 0.98 44.66 11.19
N ALA A 15 1.11 44.44 9.88
CA ALA A 15 0.50 43.34 9.18
C ALA A 15 1.18 42.04 9.65
N LEU A 16 0.57 41.36 10.61
CA LEU A 16 0.93 39.95 10.91
C LEU A 16 0.63 39.14 9.67
N ALA A 17 1.66 38.87 8.86
CA ALA A 17 1.60 37.85 7.82
C ALA A 17 1.43 36.49 8.49
N VAL A 18 0.20 36.00 8.53
CA VAL A 18 -0.12 34.62 8.89
C VAL A 18 0.44 33.77 7.75
N LEU A 19 1.70 33.33 7.91
CA LEU A 19 2.28 32.33 7.02
C LEU A 19 1.39 31.08 7.08
N PRO A 20 0.82 30.62 5.96
CA PRO A 20 0.12 29.34 5.94
C PRO A 20 1.17 28.26 6.22
N GLY A 21 1.33 27.88 7.48
CA GLY A 21 2.16 26.75 7.85
C GLY A 21 1.68 25.55 7.04
N CYS A 22 2.59 24.85 6.38
CA CYS A 22 2.29 23.57 5.71
C CYS A 22 1.69 22.62 6.74
N LYS A 23 0.37 22.66 6.89
CA LYS A 23 -0.36 21.81 7.83
C LYS A 23 -0.27 20.39 7.31
N THR A 24 0.66 19.62 7.85
CA THR A 24 0.74 18.16 7.60
C THR A 24 -0.55 17.55 8.11
N MET A 25 -1.08 16.59 7.33
CA MET A 25 -2.30 15.87 7.69
C MET A 25 -2.03 15.02 8.92
N SER A 26 -2.87 15.10 9.95
CA SER A 26 -2.76 14.25 11.13
C SER A 26 -3.17 12.79 10.79
N SER A 27 -2.85 11.84 11.66
CA SER A 27 -3.22 10.44 11.47
C SER A 27 -4.74 10.26 11.41
N ASP A 28 -5.49 10.95 12.25
CA ASP A 28 -6.96 10.87 12.26
C ASP A 28 -7.57 11.51 11.03
N GLU A 29 -7.05 12.66 10.59
CA GLU A 29 -7.45 13.29 9.32
C GLU A 29 -7.17 12.37 8.13
N LEU A 30 -6.00 11.71 8.10
CA LEU A 30 -5.64 10.76 7.04
C LEU A 30 -6.62 9.58 7.00
N LYS A 31 -6.93 9.00 8.16
CA LYS A 31 -7.88 7.90 8.28
C LYS A 31 -9.27 8.30 7.79
N ALA A 32 -9.75 9.46 8.23
CA ALA A 32 -11.06 9.98 7.85
C ALA A 32 -11.16 10.41 6.38
N SER A 33 -10.00 10.61 5.71
CA SER A 33 -9.93 11.07 4.30
C SER A 33 -9.93 9.94 3.28
N ILE A 34 -9.70 8.69 3.71
CA ILE A 34 -9.45 7.55 2.82
C ILE A 34 -10.56 6.51 2.97
N GLU A 35 -11.20 6.20 1.85
CA GLU A 35 -12.04 5.02 1.67
C GLU A 35 -11.35 4.05 0.72
N VAL A 36 -11.18 2.79 1.13
CA VAL A 36 -10.62 1.72 0.28
C VAL A 36 -11.77 1.16 -0.57
N VAL A 37 -11.61 1.21 -1.89
CA VAL A 37 -12.58 0.72 -2.86
C VAL A 37 -11.93 -0.26 -3.83
N ASP A 38 -12.73 -1.04 -4.56
CA ASP A 38 -12.28 -2.00 -5.59
C ASP A 38 -11.21 -2.97 -5.05
N TYR A 39 -11.37 -3.43 -3.80
CA TYR A 39 -10.44 -4.38 -3.19
C TYR A 39 -10.54 -5.73 -3.87
N SER A 40 -9.39 -6.29 -4.24
CA SER A 40 -9.25 -7.68 -4.65
C SER A 40 -7.93 -8.25 -4.14
N SER A 41 -7.86 -9.58 -4.08
CA SER A 41 -6.67 -10.29 -3.62
C SER A 41 -6.54 -11.65 -4.29
N ALA A 42 -5.30 -12.11 -4.45
CA ALA A 42 -4.98 -13.43 -4.97
C ALA A 42 -3.58 -13.84 -4.49
N TRP A 43 -3.25 -15.12 -4.67
CA TRP A 43 -1.87 -15.61 -4.61
C TRP A 43 -1.28 -15.58 -6.01
N VAL A 44 -0.08 -14.97 -6.14
CA VAL A 44 0.62 -14.81 -7.41
C VAL A 44 2.00 -15.45 -7.34
N SER A 45 2.53 -15.88 -8.47
CA SER A 45 3.90 -16.38 -8.51
C SER A 45 4.90 -15.24 -8.26
N LYS A 46 5.78 -15.42 -7.30
CA LYS A 46 7.00 -14.64 -7.11
C LYS A 46 8.17 -15.25 -7.85
N TYR A 47 8.21 -16.57 -7.88
CA TYR A 47 9.28 -17.35 -8.50
C TYR A 47 8.71 -18.67 -9.00
N TYR A 48 9.14 -19.09 -10.18
CA TYR A 48 8.86 -20.40 -10.75
C TYR A 48 10.10 -20.93 -11.47
N GLN A 49 10.43 -22.17 -11.19
CA GLN A 49 11.52 -22.91 -11.81
C GLN A 49 11.06 -24.36 -12.09
N PRO A 50 11.11 -24.81 -13.35
CA PRO A 50 10.67 -26.17 -13.69
C PRO A 50 11.66 -27.25 -13.25
N TRP A 51 12.97 -26.92 -13.24
CA TRP A 51 14.00 -27.89 -12.84
C TRP A 51 15.22 -27.22 -12.17
N PRO A 52 15.64 -27.62 -10.95
CA PRO A 52 14.83 -28.43 -10.02
C PRO A 52 13.53 -27.69 -9.70
N PRO A 53 12.40 -28.44 -9.51
CA PRO A 53 11.10 -27.80 -9.39
C PRO A 53 11.00 -26.95 -8.13
N ARG A 54 10.64 -25.68 -8.32
CA ARG A 54 10.40 -24.74 -7.25
C ARG A 54 9.38 -23.68 -7.65
N LEU A 55 8.38 -23.50 -6.80
CA LEU A 55 7.36 -22.46 -6.94
C LEU A 55 7.23 -21.71 -5.63
N ILE A 56 7.31 -20.37 -5.68
CA ILE A 56 7.03 -19.50 -4.54
C ILE A 56 5.79 -18.69 -4.87
N LEU A 57 4.71 -18.90 -4.12
CA LEU A 57 3.51 -18.08 -4.17
C LEU A 57 3.51 -17.07 -3.05
N VAL A 58 3.15 -15.84 -3.37
CA VAL A 58 3.01 -14.74 -2.42
C VAL A 58 1.63 -14.12 -2.52
N PRO A 59 1.04 -13.65 -1.42
CA PRO A 59 -0.22 -12.94 -1.48
C PRO A 59 -0.01 -11.55 -2.08
N GLN A 60 -0.98 -11.14 -2.88
CA GLN A 60 -1.09 -9.83 -3.49
C GLN A 60 -2.47 -9.28 -3.23
N ILE A 61 -2.54 -7.99 -2.90
CA ILE A 61 -3.79 -7.23 -2.89
C ILE A 61 -3.72 -6.13 -3.93
N SER A 62 -4.87 -5.81 -4.47
CA SER A 62 -5.05 -4.60 -5.27
C SER A 62 -6.30 -3.85 -4.82
N PHE A 63 -6.24 -2.52 -4.87
CA PHE A 63 -7.32 -1.65 -4.43
C PHE A 63 -7.16 -0.25 -5.04
N ARG A 64 -8.20 0.55 -4.93
CA ARG A 64 -8.15 1.98 -5.18
C ARG A 64 -8.49 2.72 -3.90
N VAL A 65 -8.12 3.99 -3.86
CA VAL A 65 -8.44 4.91 -2.78
C VAL A 65 -9.36 5.99 -3.29
N LYS A 66 -10.53 6.13 -2.67
CA LYS A 66 -11.42 7.26 -2.86
C LYS A 66 -11.13 8.30 -1.79
N ASN A 67 -10.91 9.54 -2.21
CA ASN A 67 -10.75 10.67 -1.31
C ASN A 67 -12.12 11.18 -0.87
N VAL A 68 -12.49 10.92 0.37
CA VAL A 68 -13.76 11.37 0.95
C VAL A 68 -13.65 12.68 1.73
N SER A 69 -12.46 13.31 1.71
CA SER A 69 -12.23 14.61 2.36
C SER A 69 -12.45 15.79 1.42
N ALA A 70 -12.50 17.01 1.99
CA ALA A 70 -12.58 18.25 1.24
C ALA A 70 -11.21 18.75 0.70
N LYS A 71 -10.10 18.04 1.03
CA LYS A 71 -8.74 18.43 0.62
C LYS A 71 -8.15 17.37 -0.31
N PRO A 72 -7.28 17.74 -1.26
CA PRO A 72 -6.61 16.75 -2.10
C PRO A 72 -5.67 15.88 -1.27
N LEU A 73 -5.65 14.57 -1.55
CA LEU A 73 -4.65 13.66 -1.00
C LEU A 73 -3.36 13.77 -1.81
N THR A 74 -2.28 14.11 -1.14
CA THR A 74 -0.93 14.18 -1.69
C THR A 74 0.01 13.36 -0.81
N TYR A 75 1.03 12.71 -1.37
CA TYR A 75 2.07 11.99 -0.61
C TYR A 75 1.53 10.94 0.37
N VAL A 76 0.70 10.03 -0.12
CA VAL A 76 0.24 8.89 0.67
C VAL A 76 0.97 7.63 0.23
N ASN A 77 1.59 6.96 1.20
CA ASN A 77 2.20 5.66 1.06
C ASN A 77 1.29 4.61 1.70
N PHE A 78 1.35 3.38 1.19
CA PHE A 78 0.63 2.25 1.76
C PHE A 78 1.61 1.17 2.18
N ASN A 79 1.31 0.54 3.32
CA ASN A 79 2.02 -0.62 3.82
C ASN A 79 0.99 -1.73 4.08
N ALA A 80 1.23 -2.90 3.48
CA ALA A 80 0.45 -4.11 3.70
C ALA A 80 1.29 -5.08 4.51
N VAL A 81 0.78 -5.55 5.63
CA VAL A 81 1.44 -6.52 6.50
C VAL A 81 0.60 -7.80 6.49
N TYR A 82 1.20 -8.89 6.03
CA TYR A 82 0.53 -10.17 5.84
C TYR A 82 0.82 -11.13 6.99
N ASN A 83 -0.22 -11.79 7.49
CA ASN A 83 -0.11 -12.86 8.47
C ASN A 83 -1.14 -13.96 8.18
N PHE A 84 -0.94 -15.16 8.69
CA PHE A 84 -1.98 -16.18 8.66
C PHE A 84 -3.04 -15.89 9.71
N LYS A 85 -4.28 -16.20 9.39
CA LYS A 85 -5.42 -15.95 10.29
C LYS A 85 -5.25 -16.76 11.58
N GLY A 86 -5.29 -16.05 12.71
CA GLY A 86 -5.04 -16.63 14.03
C GLY A 86 -3.57 -16.71 14.43
N ASP A 87 -2.65 -16.33 13.53
CA ASP A 87 -1.22 -16.24 13.84
C ASP A 87 -0.84 -14.77 14.06
N PRO A 88 -0.25 -14.40 15.20
CA PRO A 88 0.21 -13.04 15.46
C PRO A 88 1.46 -12.67 14.66
N GLU A 89 2.22 -13.64 14.17
CA GLU A 89 3.44 -13.39 13.42
C GLU A 89 3.15 -12.98 11.98
N ASN A 90 3.89 -11.97 11.53
CA ASN A 90 3.85 -11.54 10.14
C ASN A 90 4.77 -12.46 9.33
N PHE A 91 4.28 -12.95 8.20
CA PHE A 91 5.14 -13.70 7.28
C PHE A 91 5.64 -12.88 6.10
N GLY A 92 5.14 -11.66 5.91
CA GLY A 92 5.60 -10.80 4.83
C GLY A 92 4.95 -9.43 4.87
N ASP A 93 5.49 -8.53 4.06
CA ASP A 93 5.00 -7.16 3.93
C ASP A 93 5.19 -6.63 2.51
N ALA A 94 4.53 -5.51 2.22
CA ALA A 94 4.72 -4.73 1.01
C ALA A 94 4.54 -3.24 1.29
N PHE A 95 5.43 -2.42 0.74
CA PHE A 95 5.36 -0.96 0.85
C PHE A 95 5.32 -0.33 -0.54
N LYS A 96 4.47 0.68 -0.72
CA LYS A 96 4.38 1.45 -1.96
C LYS A 96 4.08 2.92 -1.69
N ALA A 97 4.89 3.78 -2.27
CA ALA A 97 4.60 5.19 -2.38
C ALA A 97 3.61 5.40 -3.55
N ALA A 98 2.31 5.37 -3.27
CA ALA A 98 1.29 5.25 -4.29
C ALA A 98 0.73 6.59 -4.78
N ILE A 99 0.53 7.56 -3.87
CA ILE A 99 0.01 8.88 -4.23
C ILE A 99 1.17 9.86 -4.14
N ARG A 100 1.84 10.08 -5.29
CA ARG A 100 2.93 11.06 -5.44
C ARG A 100 2.83 11.76 -6.79
N GLY A 101 3.11 13.05 -6.82
CA GLY A 101 3.10 13.86 -8.05
C GLY A 101 1.71 14.17 -8.58
N LYS A 102 0.81 13.19 -8.64
CA LYS A 102 -0.61 13.37 -9.01
C LYS A 102 -1.47 13.23 -7.76
N ALA A 103 -2.05 14.34 -7.33
CA ALA A 103 -2.96 14.35 -6.18
C ALA A 103 -4.30 13.68 -6.53
N VAL A 104 -4.93 13.05 -5.54
CA VAL A 104 -6.32 12.57 -5.64
C VAL A 104 -7.23 13.69 -5.15
N PRO A 105 -8.01 14.34 -6.01
CA PRO A 105 -8.86 15.46 -5.62
C PRO A 105 -10.02 15.01 -4.69
N PRO A 106 -10.67 15.93 -3.99
CA PRO A 106 -11.90 15.62 -3.24
C PRO A 106 -12.92 14.86 -4.09
N GLY A 107 -13.49 13.78 -3.56
CA GLY A 107 -14.41 12.88 -4.27
C GLY A 107 -13.78 12.01 -5.36
N GLY A 108 -12.52 12.24 -5.70
CA GLY A 108 -11.79 11.49 -6.73
C GLY A 108 -11.28 10.14 -6.23
N THR A 109 -10.91 9.29 -7.21
CA THR A 109 -10.36 7.95 -6.95
C THR A 109 -8.96 7.84 -7.53
N SER A 110 -8.06 7.14 -6.83
CA SER A 110 -6.67 6.92 -7.24
C SER A 110 -6.57 5.96 -8.43
N ASP A 111 -5.39 5.89 -9.04
CA ASP A 111 -5.01 4.78 -9.87
C ASP A 111 -4.97 3.47 -9.04
N LEU A 112 -4.95 2.31 -9.71
CA LEU A 112 -4.89 1.00 -9.04
C LEU A 112 -3.58 0.85 -8.27
N ILE A 113 -3.69 0.51 -7.00
CA ILE A 113 -2.57 0.27 -6.11
C ILE A 113 -2.43 -1.24 -5.91
N VAL A 114 -1.26 -1.77 -6.24
CA VAL A 114 -0.96 -3.20 -6.08
C VAL A 114 0.15 -3.34 -5.04
N LEU A 115 -0.08 -4.17 -4.03
CA LEU A 115 0.86 -4.52 -2.97
C LEU A 115 1.06 -6.04 -2.96
N LYS A 116 2.26 -6.46 -3.35
CA LYS A 116 2.67 -7.85 -3.44
C LYS A 116 3.64 -8.16 -2.31
N SER A 117 3.35 -9.17 -1.50
CA SER A 117 4.19 -9.56 -0.37
C SER A 117 5.62 -9.92 -0.81
N ASN A 118 6.58 -9.56 0.02
CA ASN A 118 7.99 -9.94 -0.15
C ASN A 118 8.25 -11.42 0.19
N LEU A 119 7.39 -12.06 0.98
CA LEU A 119 7.48 -13.47 1.38
C LEU A 119 6.14 -14.19 1.16
N GLY A 120 6.19 -15.52 1.12
CA GLY A 120 5.01 -16.35 0.89
C GLY A 120 5.28 -17.83 1.17
N VAL A 121 4.63 -18.71 0.42
CA VAL A 121 4.70 -20.17 0.58
C VAL A 121 5.56 -20.76 -0.52
N ASP A 122 6.49 -21.62 -0.16
CA ASP A 122 7.40 -22.33 -1.05
C ASP A 122 6.93 -23.79 -1.25
N GLY A 123 6.99 -24.26 -2.47
CA GLY A 123 6.65 -25.62 -2.83
C GLY A 123 7.27 -26.03 -4.16
N LYS A 124 7.11 -27.31 -4.53
CA LYS A 124 7.62 -27.80 -5.81
C LYS A 124 6.73 -27.40 -6.99
N ASN A 125 5.43 -27.40 -6.78
CA ASN A 125 4.39 -27.12 -7.78
C ASN A 125 3.10 -26.65 -7.11
N LEU A 126 2.08 -26.30 -7.88
CA LEU A 126 0.78 -25.85 -7.38
C LEU A 126 0.08 -26.88 -6.49
N ALA A 127 0.12 -28.17 -6.89
CA ALA A 127 -0.49 -29.23 -6.10
C ALA A 127 0.16 -29.31 -4.71
N GLY A 128 1.50 -29.36 -4.66
CA GLY A 128 2.24 -29.42 -3.39
C GLY A 128 2.01 -28.20 -2.48
N ILE A 129 1.74 -27.01 -3.04
CA ILE A 129 1.36 -25.85 -2.24
C ILE A 129 -0.08 -25.99 -1.72
N ARG A 130 -1.03 -26.40 -2.55
CA ARG A 130 -2.43 -26.57 -2.15
C ARG A 130 -2.60 -27.63 -1.04
N ASP A 131 -1.80 -28.69 -1.09
CA ASP A 131 -1.80 -29.77 -0.13
C ASP A 131 -0.95 -29.48 1.12
N ASN A 132 -0.23 -28.34 1.12
CA ASN A 132 0.60 -27.94 2.26
C ASN A 132 -0.28 -27.46 3.43
N PRO A 133 -0.26 -28.15 4.60
CA PRO A 133 -1.06 -27.76 5.76
C PRO A 133 -0.66 -26.38 6.33
N GLN A 134 0.51 -25.87 5.98
CA GLN A 134 0.95 -24.54 6.35
C GLN A 134 0.38 -23.43 5.44
N TRP A 135 -0.20 -23.77 4.30
CA TRP A 135 -0.90 -22.83 3.46
C TRP A 135 -2.30 -22.54 4.01
N LYS A 136 -2.34 -21.79 5.10
CA LYS A 136 -3.54 -21.39 5.81
C LYS A 136 -4.19 -20.16 5.16
N GLN A 137 -5.39 -19.80 5.63
CA GLN A 137 -6.04 -18.55 5.28
C GLN A 137 -5.16 -17.38 5.71
N ALA A 138 -4.76 -16.55 4.75
CA ALA A 138 -4.01 -15.33 5.03
C ALA A 138 -4.96 -14.14 5.19
N GLN A 139 -4.51 -13.14 5.95
CA GLN A 139 -5.12 -11.82 6.07
C GLN A 139 -4.04 -10.75 5.91
N VAL A 140 -4.47 -9.54 5.60
CA VAL A 140 -3.61 -8.38 5.42
C VAL A 140 -4.11 -7.23 6.27
N ARG A 141 -3.21 -6.61 7.02
CA ARG A 141 -3.42 -5.32 7.68
C ARG A 141 -2.90 -4.23 6.75
N LEU A 142 -3.79 -3.37 6.29
CA LEU A 142 -3.47 -2.28 5.37
C LEU A 142 -3.33 -0.98 6.13
N PHE A 143 -2.18 -0.34 6.00
CA PHE A 143 -1.87 0.94 6.61
C PHE A 143 -1.67 2.03 5.56
N ALA A 144 -2.08 3.25 5.88
CA ALA A 144 -1.71 4.46 5.16
C ALA A 144 -0.74 5.30 5.99
N ILE A 145 0.17 6.00 5.30
CA ILE A 145 1.17 6.87 5.90
C ILE A 145 1.26 8.13 5.03
N SER A 146 1.03 9.29 5.60
CA SER A 146 1.27 10.58 4.94
C SER A 146 2.54 11.24 5.49
N LYS A 147 3.01 12.29 4.81
CA LYS A 147 4.16 13.06 5.29
C LYS A 147 3.88 13.63 6.69
N GLY A 148 4.66 13.22 7.67
CA GLY A 148 4.56 13.70 9.06
C GLY A 148 3.46 13.02 9.91
N SER A 149 2.74 12.01 9.38
CA SER A 149 1.79 11.21 10.16
C SER A 149 2.40 9.88 10.62
N ALA A 150 1.92 9.35 11.74
CA ALA A 150 2.14 7.95 12.07
C ALA A 150 1.34 7.03 11.12
N PRO A 151 1.75 5.75 10.96
CA PRO A 151 0.96 4.77 10.21
C PRO A 151 -0.45 4.62 10.78
N VAL A 152 -1.45 4.63 9.89
CA VAL A 152 -2.86 4.53 10.24
C VAL A 152 -3.44 3.24 9.67
N LEU A 153 -4.01 2.40 10.50
CA LEU A 153 -4.70 1.19 10.04
C LEU A 153 -6.00 1.57 9.33
N LEU A 154 -6.07 1.26 8.03
CA LEU A 154 -7.29 1.43 7.21
C LEU A 154 -8.25 0.27 7.37
N GLY A 155 -7.73 -0.95 7.48
CA GLY A 155 -8.55 -2.15 7.66
C GLY A 155 -7.73 -3.42 7.72
N VAL A 156 -8.43 -4.51 8.04
CA VAL A 156 -7.93 -5.89 7.98
C VAL A 156 -8.80 -6.63 6.98
N TYR A 157 -8.19 -7.25 5.98
CA TYR A 157 -8.89 -7.91 4.89
C TYR A 157 -8.43 -9.35 4.78
N ASP A 158 -9.34 -10.27 4.49
CA ASP A 158 -8.98 -11.64 4.14
C ASP A 158 -8.35 -11.65 2.73
N VAL A 159 -7.32 -12.45 2.55
CA VAL A 159 -6.72 -12.71 1.24
C VAL A 159 -7.43 -13.91 0.63
N SER A 160 -7.95 -13.77 -0.61
CA SER A 160 -8.52 -14.91 -1.32
C SER A 160 -7.51 -16.04 -1.46
N ARG A 161 -7.97 -17.29 -1.43
CA ARG A 161 -7.15 -18.47 -1.75
C ARG A 161 -7.03 -18.72 -3.25
N ASP A 162 -7.58 -17.84 -4.09
CA ASP A 162 -7.43 -17.90 -5.53
C ASP A 162 -5.96 -17.75 -5.90
N ILE A 163 -5.50 -18.58 -6.83
CA ILE A 163 -4.13 -18.54 -7.35
C ILE A 163 -4.19 -18.01 -8.78
N ASP A 164 -3.64 -16.83 -8.98
CA ASP A 164 -3.45 -16.21 -10.30
C ASP A 164 -2.05 -16.60 -10.85
N PHE A 165 -1.89 -17.89 -11.09
CA PHE A 165 -0.72 -18.49 -11.72
C PHE A 165 -1.11 -19.84 -12.32
N LYS A 166 -0.66 -20.07 -13.55
CA LYS A 166 -0.72 -21.38 -14.22
C LYS A 166 0.68 -21.90 -14.43
N GLU A 167 0.93 -23.13 -14.02
CA GLU A 167 2.19 -23.79 -14.37
C GLU A 167 2.25 -23.94 -15.89
N PRO A 168 3.36 -23.56 -16.55
CA PRO A 168 3.59 -23.88 -17.95
C PRO A 168 3.51 -25.40 -18.14
N GLU A 169 2.88 -25.83 -19.23
CA GLU A 169 2.90 -27.25 -19.60
C GLU A 169 4.36 -27.71 -19.77
N PRO A 170 4.72 -28.91 -19.28
CA PRO A 170 6.06 -29.42 -19.49
C PRO A 170 6.31 -29.48 -21.01
N VAL A 171 7.31 -28.75 -21.46
CA VAL A 171 7.78 -28.83 -22.86
C VAL A 171 8.24 -30.26 -23.05
N GLY A 172 7.51 -31.02 -23.90
CA GLY A 172 7.79 -32.41 -24.16
C GLY A 172 9.27 -32.63 -24.46
N ASP A 173 9.84 -33.68 -23.83
CA ASP A 173 11.19 -34.18 -24.02
C ASP A 173 12.38 -33.28 -23.78
N GLN A 174 12.53 -32.77 -22.57
CA GLN A 174 13.89 -32.57 -22.07
C GLN A 174 14.40 -33.94 -21.57
N LYS A 175 14.99 -34.75 -22.51
CA LYS A 175 15.80 -35.88 -22.16
C LYS A 175 16.85 -35.43 -21.13
N GLU A 176 16.90 -36.15 -19.99
CA GLU A 176 17.96 -35.96 -19.00
C GLU A 176 19.32 -35.92 -19.72
N PRO A 177 20.19 -34.95 -19.40
CA PRO A 177 21.56 -34.96 -19.91
C PRO A 177 22.23 -36.25 -19.40
N VAL A 178 22.52 -37.16 -20.33
CA VAL A 178 23.27 -38.37 -20.04
C VAL A 178 24.60 -37.96 -19.43
N LYS A 179 24.78 -38.25 -18.15
CA LYS A 179 26.09 -38.12 -17.50
C LYS A 179 27.04 -39.09 -18.17
N LYS A 180 28.04 -38.58 -18.87
CA LYS A 180 29.24 -39.29 -19.29
C LYS A 180 30.25 -39.32 -18.14
#